data_f0a6529ee94bd84bbd96b153bd1e8228
#
_entry.id   f0a6529ee94bd84bbd96b153bd1e8228
#
_cell.length_a   1.000
_cell.length_b   1.000
_cell.length_c   1.000
_cell.angle_alpha   90.00
_cell.angle_beta   90.00
_cell.angle_gamma   90.00
#
_symmetry.space_group_name_H-M   'P 1'
#
loop_
_entity.id
_entity.type
_entity.pdbx_description
1 polymer ?
#
loop_
_entity_poly.entity_id
_entity_poly.type
_entity_poly.pdbx_seq_one_letter_code
_entity_poly.pdbx_strand_id
1 'polypeptide(L)'
;MIDGNDGLERAVAARQTQVGADWFFWIAGFSVVNSLLSAFGAQIHFVIGLGTTELIDGVAHAGGKGFGTSNVTALLLDLVAAGCYALFGFFARRGAKWAFLIGIILYLMDALLLLAFKDWLAVAFHAYALFRIFQGFQGAQRFSRLSNSPPFSAMGTGPQASSDVWPPPPSA
;
A
#
# COMPACT_ATOMS: atom_id res chain seq x y z
N MET A 1 7.49 33.51 -2.85
CA MET A 1 6.45 32.84 -3.70
C MET A 1 6.74 31.35 -3.92
N ILE A 2 7.89 30.82 -3.51
CA ILE A 2 8.35 29.44 -3.72
C ILE A 2 7.82 28.48 -2.64
N ASP A 3 7.60 28.95 -1.41
CA ASP A 3 7.15 28.14 -0.27
C ASP A 3 5.73 27.53 -0.42
N GLY A 4 4.88 28.13 -1.26
CA GLY A 4 3.52 27.63 -1.50
C GLY A 4 3.48 26.34 -2.32
N ASN A 5 4.40 26.16 -3.26
CA ASN A 5 4.45 24.97 -4.13
C ASN A 5 4.96 23.74 -3.37
N ASP A 6 5.98 23.90 -2.52
CA ASP A 6 6.54 22.81 -1.73
C ASP A 6 5.52 22.24 -0.74
N GLY A 7 4.73 23.14 -0.11
CA GLY A 7 3.64 22.75 0.77
C GLY A 7 2.54 21.96 0.03
N LEU A 8 2.17 22.40 -1.16
CA LEU A 8 1.19 21.73 -1.98
C LEU A 8 1.68 20.34 -2.45
N GLU A 9 2.91 20.24 -2.91
CA GLU A 9 3.50 18.96 -3.34
C GLU A 9 3.57 17.94 -2.19
N ARG A 10 3.95 18.39 -0.98
CA ARG A 10 3.93 17.52 0.22
C ARG A 10 2.51 17.06 0.56
N ALA A 11 1.51 17.95 0.49
CA ALA A 11 0.12 17.59 0.74
C ALA A 11 -0.42 16.59 -0.29
N VAL A 12 -0.10 16.76 -1.57
CA VAL A 12 -0.47 15.84 -2.65
C VAL A 12 0.18 14.47 -2.43
N ALA A 13 1.49 14.44 -2.12
CA ALA A 13 2.22 13.19 -1.87
C ALA A 13 1.67 12.45 -0.63
N ALA A 14 1.34 13.18 0.44
CA ALA A 14 0.72 12.60 1.64
C ALA A 14 -0.66 12.01 1.34
N ARG A 15 -1.51 12.73 0.60
CA ARG A 15 -2.82 12.23 0.20
C ARG A 15 -2.73 11.00 -0.68
N GLN A 16 -1.80 11.00 -1.64
CA GLN A 16 -1.56 9.84 -2.51
C GLN A 16 -1.14 8.60 -1.70
N THR A 17 -0.28 8.78 -0.69
CA THR A 17 0.13 7.74 0.25
C THR A 17 -1.08 7.16 0.99
N GLN A 18 -1.94 8.01 1.54
CA GLN A 18 -3.13 7.59 2.28
C GLN A 18 -4.09 6.81 1.40
N VAL A 19 -4.41 7.34 0.21
CA VAL A 19 -5.32 6.65 -0.73
C VAL A 19 -4.79 5.28 -1.12
N GLY A 20 -3.48 5.14 -1.36
CA GLY A 20 -2.89 3.83 -1.66
C GLY A 20 -2.90 2.88 -0.46
N ALA A 21 -2.68 3.40 0.77
CA ALA A 21 -2.75 2.61 1.99
C ALA A 21 -4.18 2.13 2.31
N ASP A 22 -5.20 2.90 1.94
CA ASP A 22 -6.60 2.55 2.15
C ASP A 22 -7.01 1.31 1.35
N TRP A 23 -6.34 1.01 0.25
CA TRP A 23 -6.60 -0.19 -0.53
C TRP A 23 -6.31 -1.47 0.24
N PHE A 24 -5.34 -1.46 1.16
CA PHE A 24 -5.11 -2.63 2.03
C PHE A 24 -6.30 -2.90 2.95
N PHE A 25 -6.99 -1.84 3.44
CA PHE A 25 -8.21 -2.03 4.24
C PHE A 25 -9.39 -2.49 3.39
N TRP A 26 -9.50 -2.04 2.14
CA TRP A 26 -10.51 -2.56 1.21
C TRP A 26 -10.29 -4.03 0.92
N ILE A 27 -9.05 -4.46 0.65
CA ILE A 27 -8.70 -5.87 0.44
C ILE A 27 -9.06 -6.69 1.69
N ALA A 28 -8.64 -6.25 2.88
CA ALA A 28 -8.98 -6.91 4.14
C ALA A 28 -10.49 -7.01 4.35
N GLY A 29 -11.23 -5.93 4.11
CA GLY A 29 -12.68 -5.89 4.23
C GLY A 29 -13.39 -6.86 3.28
N PHE A 30 -12.99 -6.88 2.01
CA PHE A 30 -13.54 -7.82 1.02
C PHE A 30 -13.22 -9.27 1.36
N SER A 31 -12.00 -9.56 1.84
CA SER A 31 -11.66 -10.91 2.32
C SER A 31 -12.58 -11.36 3.45
N VAL A 32 -12.80 -10.51 4.46
CA VAL A 32 -13.69 -10.83 5.57
C VAL A 32 -15.12 -11.06 5.09
N VAL A 33 -15.64 -10.21 4.20
CA VAL A 33 -16.99 -10.37 3.62
C VAL A 33 -17.08 -11.68 2.86
N ASN A 34 -16.10 -12.02 2.04
CA ASN A 34 -16.07 -13.27 1.27
C ASN A 34 -16.05 -14.50 2.20
N SER A 35 -15.22 -14.48 3.23
CA SER A 35 -15.15 -15.57 4.22
C SER A 35 -16.45 -15.75 4.99
N LEU A 36 -17.13 -14.67 5.35
CA LEU A 36 -18.43 -14.74 6.00
C LEU A 36 -19.51 -15.32 5.07
N LEU A 37 -19.55 -14.87 3.81
CA LEU A 37 -20.49 -15.42 2.82
C LEU A 37 -20.28 -16.92 2.61
N SER A 38 -19.02 -17.36 2.50
CA SER A 38 -18.67 -18.78 2.41
C SER A 38 -19.10 -19.56 3.66
N ALA A 39 -18.88 -19.01 4.86
CA ALA A 39 -19.27 -19.64 6.11
C ALA A 39 -20.79 -19.80 6.27
N PHE A 40 -21.58 -18.88 5.72
CA PHE A 40 -23.04 -18.95 5.71
C PHE A 40 -23.62 -19.80 4.57
N GLY A 41 -22.77 -20.47 3.79
CA GLY A 41 -23.18 -21.36 2.69
C GLY A 41 -23.77 -20.60 1.49
N ALA A 42 -23.53 -19.30 1.39
CA ALA A 42 -23.91 -18.55 0.21
C ALA A 42 -23.09 -19.05 -0.99
N GLN A 43 -23.77 -19.59 -2.01
CA GLN A 43 -23.13 -20.01 -3.26
C GLN A 43 -22.66 -18.83 -4.14
N ILE A 44 -22.69 -17.62 -3.62
CA ILE A 44 -22.22 -16.41 -4.27
C ILE A 44 -20.73 -16.27 -3.91
N HIS A 45 -19.87 -16.79 -4.75
CA HIS A 45 -18.45 -16.49 -4.65
C HIS A 45 -18.24 -15.03 -5.06
N PHE A 46 -17.90 -14.20 -4.09
CA PHE A 46 -17.49 -12.83 -4.38
C PHE A 46 -16.12 -12.91 -5.07
N VAL A 47 -16.08 -12.56 -6.34
CA VAL A 47 -14.90 -12.59 -7.23
C VAL A 47 -13.73 -11.72 -6.70
N ILE A 48 -13.92 -11.00 -5.61
CA ILE A 48 -13.02 -9.99 -5.05
C ILE A 48 -12.27 -10.52 -3.80
N GLY A 49 -12.34 -11.84 -3.52
CA GLY A 49 -11.61 -12.46 -2.40
C GLY A 49 -10.13 -12.68 -2.70
N LEU A 50 -9.37 -13.04 -1.66
CA LEU A 50 -7.99 -13.52 -1.82
C LEU A 50 -8.02 -14.91 -2.48
N GLY A 51 -7.26 -15.13 -3.55
CA GLY A 51 -7.17 -16.42 -4.23
C GLY A 51 -6.55 -17.53 -3.35
N THR A 52 -5.78 -17.14 -2.33
CA THR A 52 -5.28 -18.05 -1.29
C THR A 52 -6.40 -18.73 -0.52
N THR A 53 -7.55 -18.08 -0.32
CA THR A 53 -8.70 -18.68 0.37
C THR A 53 -9.38 -19.74 -0.49
N GLU A 54 -9.49 -19.51 -1.80
CA GLU A 54 -10.02 -20.51 -2.74
C GLU A 54 -9.13 -21.76 -2.82
N LEU A 55 -7.80 -21.59 -2.75
CA LEU A 55 -6.87 -22.69 -2.72
C LEU A 55 -7.02 -23.53 -1.44
N ILE A 56 -7.14 -22.88 -0.29
CA ILE A 56 -7.32 -23.54 1.01
C ILE A 56 -8.63 -24.34 1.03
N ASP A 57 -9.72 -23.75 0.53
CA ASP A 57 -11.01 -24.41 0.43
C ASP A 57 -10.96 -25.59 -0.58
N GLY A 58 -10.31 -25.41 -1.72
CA GLY A 58 -10.11 -26.47 -2.70
C GLY A 58 -9.31 -27.66 -2.15
N VAL A 59 -8.23 -27.41 -1.42
CA VAL A 59 -7.41 -28.47 -0.79
C VAL A 59 -8.16 -29.12 0.37
N ALA A 60 -8.92 -28.36 1.16
CA ALA A 60 -9.74 -28.90 2.25
C ALA A 60 -10.85 -29.84 1.72
N HIS A 61 -11.47 -29.54 0.58
CA HIS A 61 -12.46 -30.40 -0.08
C HIS A 61 -11.84 -31.65 -0.70
N ALA A 62 -10.65 -31.56 -1.29
CA ALA A 62 -9.94 -32.71 -1.88
C ALA A 62 -9.46 -33.69 -0.82
N GLY A 63 -9.23 -33.26 0.43
CA GLY A 63 -8.78 -34.09 1.53
C GLY A 63 -9.85 -34.98 2.18
N GLY A 64 -11.11 -34.96 1.75
CA GLY A 64 -12.17 -35.89 2.17
C GLY A 64 -12.56 -35.84 3.65
N LYS A 65 -12.19 -34.79 4.39
CA LYS A 65 -12.52 -34.63 5.83
C LYS A 65 -13.78 -33.78 5.99
N GLY A 66 -14.71 -34.33 6.73
CA GLY A 66 -16.09 -33.87 6.90
C GLY A 66 -16.26 -32.37 7.21
N PHE A 67 -17.37 -31.89 6.81
CA PHE A 67 -17.91 -30.52 6.65
C PHE A 67 -17.83 -29.58 7.86
N GLY A 68 -17.30 -29.96 9.02
CA GLY A 68 -17.39 -29.17 10.24
C GLY A 68 -16.11 -28.48 10.69
N THR A 69 -14.99 -29.19 10.62
CA THR A 69 -13.69 -28.67 11.14
C THR A 69 -12.88 -27.91 10.10
N SER A 70 -13.05 -28.21 8.81
CA SER A 70 -12.36 -27.54 7.72
C SER A 70 -12.83 -26.09 7.53
N ASN A 71 -14.13 -25.82 7.69
CA ASN A 71 -14.70 -24.48 7.49
C ASN A 71 -14.24 -23.49 8.57
N VAL A 72 -14.13 -23.93 9.84
CA VAL A 72 -13.65 -23.06 10.92
C VAL A 72 -12.15 -22.76 10.73
N THR A 73 -11.37 -23.75 10.34
CA THR A 73 -9.93 -23.56 10.10
C THR A 73 -9.68 -22.61 8.91
N ALA A 74 -10.43 -22.78 7.81
CA ALA A 74 -10.36 -21.89 6.65
C ALA A 74 -10.73 -20.45 7.05
N LEU A 75 -11.86 -20.27 7.77
CA LEU A 75 -12.28 -18.95 8.26
C LEU A 75 -11.21 -18.28 9.14
N LEU A 76 -10.57 -19.04 10.04
CA LEU A 76 -9.51 -18.50 10.89
C LEU A 76 -8.29 -18.06 10.07
N LEU A 77 -7.88 -18.83 9.07
CA LEU A 77 -6.78 -18.47 8.17
C LEU A 77 -7.09 -17.23 7.36
N ASP A 78 -8.31 -17.11 6.87
CA ASP A 78 -8.79 -15.93 6.14
C ASP A 78 -8.77 -14.68 7.01
N LEU A 79 -9.24 -14.79 8.26
CA LEU A 79 -9.22 -13.69 9.22
C LEU A 79 -7.77 -13.28 9.56
N VAL A 80 -6.85 -14.23 9.67
CA VAL A 80 -5.43 -13.92 9.87
C VAL A 80 -4.86 -13.20 8.64
N ALA A 81 -5.15 -13.67 7.43
CA ALA A 81 -4.72 -13.02 6.20
C ALA A 81 -5.28 -11.59 6.08
N ALA A 82 -6.58 -11.42 6.31
CA ALA A 82 -7.23 -10.10 6.32
C ALA A 82 -6.61 -9.18 7.39
N GLY A 83 -6.32 -9.71 8.58
CA GLY A 83 -5.62 -9.00 9.65
C GLY A 83 -4.22 -8.54 9.23
N CYS A 84 -3.46 -9.36 8.53
CA CYS A 84 -2.15 -8.98 7.98
C CYS A 84 -2.27 -7.82 6.99
N TYR A 85 -3.24 -7.86 6.08
CA TYR A 85 -3.48 -6.74 5.14
C TYR A 85 -3.91 -5.47 5.87
N ALA A 86 -4.75 -5.57 6.89
CA ALA A 86 -5.13 -4.43 7.72
C ALA A 86 -3.92 -3.82 8.44
N LEU A 87 -3.00 -4.65 8.95
CA LEU A 87 -1.73 -4.20 9.54
C LEU A 87 -0.84 -3.49 8.50
N PHE A 88 -0.72 -4.03 7.28
CA PHE A 88 0.00 -3.34 6.22
C PHE A 88 -0.62 -1.98 5.90
N GLY A 89 -1.95 -1.89 5.83
CA GLY A 89 -2.66 -0.62 5.67
C GLY A 89 -2.35 0.39 6.78
N PHE A 90 -2.32 -0.07 8.02
CA PHE A 90 -2.00 0.76 9.17
C PHE A 90 -0.57 1.32 9.11
N PHE A 91 0.42 0.48 8.82
CA PHE A 91 1.81 0.93 8.68
C PHE A 91 2.03 1.77 7.41
N ALA A 92 1.36 1.43 6.31
CA ALA A 92 1.40 2.18 5.07
C ALA A 92 0.85 3.61 5.25
N ARG A 93 -0.25 3.80 6.00
CA ARG A 93 -0.78 5.14 6.36
C ARG A 93 0.23 5.97 7.15
N ARG A 94 1.11 5.33 7.92
CA ARG A 94 2.22 5.98 8.63
C ARG A 94 3.43 6.28 7.73
N GLY A 95 3.33 6.02 6.44
CA GLY A 95 4.40 6.25 5.46
C GLY A 95 5.48 5.17 5.46
N ALA A 96 5.26 4.03 6.10
CA ALA A 96 6.20 2.92 6.12
C ALA A 96 6.30 2.26 4.73
N LYS A 97 7.38 2.53 4.01
CA LYS A 97 7.62 2.04 2.64
C LYS A 97 7.71 0.52 2.58
N TRP A 98 8.24 -0.12 3.62
CA TRP A 98 8.36 -1.57 3.71
C TRP A 98 6.98 -2.26 3.71
N ALA A 99 5.97 -1.64 4.35
CA ALA A 99 4.62 -2.19 4.39
C ALA A 99 3.98 -2.20 2.99
N PHE A 100 4.17 -1.14 2.20
CA PHE A 100 3.77 -1.12 0.80
C PHE A 100 4.48 -2.22 0.00
N LEU A 101 5.80 -2.34 0.14
CA LEU A 101 6.58 -3.29 -0.65
C LEU A 101 6.17 -4.74 -0.36
N ILE A 102 6.11 -5.13 0.91
CA ILE A 102 5.70 -6.48 1.32
C ILE A 102 4.25 -6.74 0.89
N GLY A 103 3.34 -5.77 1.13
CA GLY A 103 1.95 -5.91 0.74
C GLY A 103 1.76 -6.06 -0.78
N ILE A 104 2.52 -5.32 -1.60
CA ILE A 104 2.51 -5.47 -3.06
C ILE A 104 2.99 -6.87 -3.47
N ILE A 105 4.09 -7.36 -2.88
CA ILE A 105 4.65 -8.69 -3.21
C ILE A 105 3.63 -9.78 -2.88
N LEU A 106 3.05 -9.77 -1.68
CA LEU A 106 2.07 -10.77 -1.26
C LEU A 106 0.82 -10.72 -2.14
N TYR A 107 0.31 -9.51 -2.43
CA TYR A 107 -0.88 -9.35 -3.27
C TYR A 107 -0.63 -9.70 -4.74
N LEU A 108 0.60 -9.50 -5.24
CA LEU A 108 1.02 -9.95 -6.55
C LEU A 108 1.06 -11.49 -6.63
N MET A 109 1.59 -12.15 -5.58
CA MET A 109 1.57 -13.62 -5.51
C MET A 109 0.15 -14.17 -5.54
N ASP A 110 -0.77 -13.52 -4.84
CA ASP A 110 -2.18 -13.86 -4.85
C ASP A 110 -2.81 -13.67 -6.25
N ALA A 111 -2.51 -12.56 -6.93
CA ALA A 111 -2.95 -12.32 -8.30
C ALA A 111 -2.43 -13.36 -9.29
N LEU A 112 -1.17 -13.82 -9.12
CA LEU A 112 -0.60 -14.88 -9.95
C LEU A 112 -1.28 -16.24 -9.72
N LEU A 113 -1.70 -16.51 -8.48
CA LEU A 113 -2.48 -17.70 -8.16
C LEU A 113 -3.82 -17.68 -8.90
N LEU A 114 -4.57 -16.58 -8.83
CA LEU A 114 -5.84 -16.41 -9.55
C LEU A 114 -5.66 -16.51 -11.07
N LEU A 115 -4.54 -16.00 -11.59
CA LEU A 115 -4.22 -16.15 -13.01
C LEU A 115 -4.05 -17.62 -13.41
N ALA A 116 -3.46 -18.45 -12.53
CA ALA A 116 -3.33 -19.89 -12.76
C ALA A 116 -4.71 -20.58 -12.82
N PHE A 117 -5.69 -20.12 -12.06
CA PHE A 117 -7.09 -20.58 -12.11
C PHE A 117 -7.90 -19.98 -13.25
N LYS A 118 -7.31 -19.07 -14.05
CA LYS A 118 -7.97 -18.38 -15.18
C LYS A 118 -9.19 -17.53 -14.78
N ASP A 119 -9.24 -17.05 -13.56
CA ASP A 119 -10.25 -16.10 -13.11
C ASP A 119 -9.89 -14.68 -13.55
N TRP A 120 -10.27 -14.37 -14.79
CA TRP A 120 -9.93 -13.09 -15.42
C TRP A 120 -10.52 -11.87 -14.71
N LEU A 121 -11.70 -12.02 -14.09
CA LEU A 121 -12.35 -10.91 -13.41
C LEU A 121 -11.63 -10.58 -12.09
N ALA A 122 -11.28 -11.62 -11.32
CA ALA A 122 -10.49 -11.46 -10.12
C ALA A 122 -9.09 -10.89 -10.43
N VAL A 123 -8.41 -11.38 -11.47
CA VAL A 123 -7.13 -10.87 -11.94
C VAL A 123 -7.21 -9.38 -12.31
N ALA A 124 -8.26 -8.97 -13.03
CA ALA A 124 -8.45 -7.55 -13.39
C ALA A 124 -8.60 -6.66 -12.15
N PHE A 125 -9.37 -7.11 -11.15
CA PHE A 125 -9.51 -6.40 -9.89
C PHE A 125 -8.17 -6.32 -9.14
N HIS A 126 -7.41 -7.41 -9.07
CA HIS A 126 -6.10 -7.43 -8.43
C HIS A 126 -5.10 -6.50 -9.12
N ALA A 127 -5.10 -6.48 -10.44
CA ALA A 127 -4.26 -5.55 -11.21
C ALA A 127 -4.60 -4.09 -10.90
N TYR A 128 -5.89 -3.75 -10.81
CA TYR A 128 -6.32 -2.41 -10.44
C TYR A 128 -5.92 -2.05 -9.00
N ALA A 129 -6.14 -2.93 -8.03
CA ALA A 129 -5.77 -2.71 -6.64
C ALA A 129 -4.24 -2.56 -6.49
N LEU A 130 -3.43 -3.42 -7.15
CA LEU A 130 -1.98 -3.30 -7.21
C LEU A 130 -1.52 -1.95 -7.75
N PHE A 131 -2.14 -1.48 -8.83
CA PHE A 131 -1.86 -0.17 -9.40
C PHE A 131 -2.10 0.95 -8.38
N ARG A 132 -3.21 0.90 -7.65
CA ARG A 132 -3.56 1.89 -6.63
C ARG A 132 -2.60 1.87 -5.44
N ILE A 133 -2.22 0.68 -4.95
CA ILE A 133 -1.24 0.50 -3.88
C ILE A 133 0.13 1.02 -4.33
N PHE A 134 0.54 0.73 -5.57
CA PHE A 134 1.78 1.21 -6.14
C PHE A 134 1.84 2.74 -6.25
N GLN A 135 0.73 3.39 -6.63
CA GLN A 135 0.63 4.85 -6.57
C GLN A 135 0.85 5.38 -5.14
N GLY A 136 0.29 4.72 -4.13
CA GLY A 136 0.51 5.06 -2.72
C GLY A 136 1.97 4.93 -2.31
N PHE A 137 2.65 3.87 -2.74
CA PHE A 137 4.08 3.69 -2.53
C PHE A 137 4.92 4.82 -3.14
N GLN A 138 4.61 5.23 -4.38
CA GLN A 138 5.26 6.37 -5.01
C GLN A 138 5.02 7.67 -4.23
N GLY A 139 3.80 7.88 -3.72
CA GLY A 139 3.46 8.99 -2.85
C GLY A 139 4.35 9.02 -1.59
N ALA A 140 4.50 7.88 -0.91
CA ALA A 140 5.33 7.75 0.27
C ALA A 140 6.83 8.03 -0.01
N GLN A 141 7.31 7.62 -1.19
CA GLN A 141 8.67 7.94 -1.62
C GLN A 141 8.86 9.44 -1.87
N ARG A 142 7.92 10.07 -2.59
CA ARG A 142 7.95 11.52 -2.88
C ARG A 142 7.90 12.33 -1.59
N PHE A 143 6.97 12.00 -0.69
CA PHE A 143 6.84 12.66 0.60
C PHE A 143 8.14 12.62 1.40
N SER A 144 8.78 11.46 1.47
CA SER A 144 10.05 11.29 2.18
C SER A 144 11.19 12.11 1.55
N ARG A 145 11.25 12.24 0.22
CA ARG A 145 12.25 13.06 -0.47
C ARG A 145 12.05 14.54 -0.15
N LEU A 146 10.81 15.03 -0.27
CA LEU A 146 10.47 16.42 0.01
C LEU A 146 10.71 16.82 1.48
N SER A 147 10.51 15.86 2.41
CA SER A 147 10.77 16.09 3.83
C SER A 147 12.26 16.13 4.18
N ASN A 148 13.09 15.42 3.41
CA ASN A 148 14.55 15.36 3.62
C ASN A 148 15.34 16.40 2.81
N SER A 149 14.68 17.16 1.92
CA SER A 149 15.33 18.26 1.20
C SER A 149 15.57 19.40 2.17
N PRO A 150 16.82 19.92 2.28
CA PRO A 150 17.10 21.09 3.10
C PRO A 150 16.26 22.28 2.58
N PRO A 151 15.73 23.13 3.47
CA PRO A 151 15.00 24.31 3.04
C PRO A 151 15.92 25.16 2.15
N PHE A 152 15.38 25.66 1.03
CA PHE A 152 16.12 26.45 0.03
C PHE A 152 16.88 27.64 0.67
N SER A 153 16.37 28.17 1.77
CA SER A 153 17.05 29.21 2.57
C SER A 153 18.44 28.82 3.10
N ALA A 154 18.69 27.50 3.29
CA ALA A 154 20.00 27.01 3.75
C ALA A 154 21.03 26.89 2.61
N MET A 155 20.60 26.86 1.36
CA MET A 155 21.49 26.81 0.18
C MET A 155 21.99 28.21 -0.24
N GLY A 156 21.34 29.29 0.23
CA GLY A 156 21.67 30.66 -0.15
C GLY A 156 22.74 31.34 0.69
N THR A 157 23.19 30.73 1.79
CA THR A 157 24.37 31.20 2.54
C THR A 157 25.62 30.46 2.06
N GLY A 158 25.93 30.60 0.76
CA GLY A 158 27.32 30.48 0.33
C GLY A 158 28.14 31.50 1.19
N PRO A 159 29.45 31.26 1.39
CA PRO A 159 30.28 32.20 2.16
C PRO A 159 30.00 33.60 1.62
N GLN A 160 29.41 34.44 2.46
CA GLN A 160 29.32 35.86 2.14
C GLN A 160 30.74 36.26 1.76
N ALA A 161 30.96 36.51 0.47
CA ALA A 161 32.18 37.16 0.05
C ALA A 161 32.28 38.38 0.95
N SER A 162 33.28 38.35 1.82
CA SER A 162 33.56 39.45 2.71
C SER A 162 33.61 40.73 1.86
N SER A 163 32.58 41.56 2.00
CA SER A 163 32.47 42.87 1.33
C SER A 163 33.55 43.87 1.85
N ASP A 164 34.57 43.37 2.51
CA ASP A 164 35.55 44.13 3.24
C ASP A 164 36.87 44.32 2.47
N VAL A 165 36.86 44.17 1.16
CA VAL A 165 38.04 44.54 0.35
C VAL A 165 37.67 45.61 -0.68
N TRP A 166 37.15 46.72 -0.18
CA TRP A 166 37.24 47.98 -0.92
C TRP A 166 38.46 48.73 -0.40
N PRO A 167 39.47 49.04 -1.23
CA PRO A 167 40.59 49.85 -0.76
C PRO A 167 40.08 51.25 -0.38
N PRO A 168 40.51 51.83 0.76
CA PRO A 168 40.13 53.18 1.12
C PRO A 168 40.62 54.18 0.06
N PRO A 169 39.89 55.30 -0.16
CA PRO A 169 40.32 56.33 -1.11
C PRO A 169 41.67 56.94 -0.70
N PRO A 170 42.52 57.28 -1.64
CA PRO A 170 43.80 57.91 -1.32
C PRO A 170 43.58 59.24 -0.58
N SER A 171 44.26 59.40 0.54
CA SER A 171 44.29 60.67 1.30
C SER A 171 44.98 61.77 0.49
N ALA A 172 44.30 62.91 0.32
CA ALA A 172 44.81 64.12 -0.31
C ALA A 172 45.82 64.86 0.62
#